data_adddf75f440f111ae84f01e2d6598c80
#
_entry.id   adddf75f440f111ae84f01e2d6598c80
#
_cell.length_a   1.000
_cell.length_b   1.000
_cell.length_c   1.000
_cell.angle_alpha   90.00
_cell.angle_beta   90.00
_cell.angle_gamma   90.00
#
_symmetry.space_group_name_H-M   'P 1'
#
loop_
_entity.id
_entity.type
_entity.pdbx_description
1 polymer ?
#
loop_
_entity_poly.entity_id
_entity_poly.type
_entity_poly.pdbx_seq_one_letter_code
_entity_poly.pdbx_strand_id
1 'polypeptide(L)'
;MERIITPVELKEDGNSELSLRPQKINEYIGQDKVKEKLNVFIKAAQSRGEALDHVLLYGPPGLGKTTLANIIAKEMGGDLKITSGPAIERAGDLAAILTTLKDNDVLFIDEIHRLNRNVEEILYPAMEDYALDIVIGKGAAAKSIRLDLPHFTLIGATTRVGMLTAPLRDRFGVMCNMVYYTDEQLKEIIVRSAFVLSCDITEKGAMEIARRSRGTPRIANRLLKRVRDYAQVYSDSLISYKEARAALELLEVDNKGFDNVDNKILEAIIDNFKGGPVGIETLSYYIGEELGTIEDVYEPYLLQKGFIVRTPRGRMATDKAYEHLGRTRINKKNKQQASFFQD
;
A
#
# COMPACT_ATOMS: atom_id res chain seq x y z
N MET A 1 18.63 -6.99 9.82
CA MET A 1 18.29 -7.36 8.43
C MET A 1 17.20 -6.43 7.94
N GLU A 2 17.38 -5.78 6.80
CA GLU A 2 16.33 -4.92 6.23
C GLU A 2 15.11 -5.75 5.83
N ARG A 3 13.92 -5.21 6.09
CA ARG A 3 12.64 -5.89 5.80
C ARG A 3 12.34 -5.88 4.29
N ILE A 4 12.91 -6.81 3.55
CA ILE A 4 12.83 -6.88 2.08
C ILE A 4 11.39 -7.00 1.58
N ILE A 5 10.53 -7.69 2.31
CA ILE A 5 9.13 -7.95 1.91
C ILE A 5 8.12 -7.00 2.59
N THR A 6 8.58 -5.90 3.18
CA THR A 6 7.67 -4.88 3.68
C THR A 6 7.00 -4.10 2.53
N PRO A 7 5.69 -3.86 2.55
CA PRO A 7 5.03 -2.99 1.59
C PRO A 7 5.27 -1.49 1.86
N VAL A 8 5.93 -1.14 2.97
CA VAL A 8 6.28 0.23 3.34
C VAL A 8 7.51 0.68 2.53
N GLU A 9 7.58 1.98 2.18
CA GLU A 9 8.71 2.56 1.45
C GLU A 9 9.98 2.56 2.32
N LEU A 10 11.08 2.04 1.74
CA LEU A 10 12.40 2.07 2.35
C LEU A 10 13.23 3.19 1.71
N LYS A 11 14.23 3.73 2.43
CA LYS A 11 15.11 4.80 1.91
C LYS A 11 15.82 4.44 0.61
N GLU A 12 16.07 3.15 0.37
CA GLU A 12 16.72 2.65 -0.84
C GLU A 12 15.80 2.63 -2.08
N ASP A 13 14.49 2.70 -1.89
CA ASP A 13 13.51 2.62 -2.99
C ASP A 13 13.50 3.90 -3.86
N GLY A 14 13.82 5.07 -3.29
CA GLY A 14 13.53 6.38 -3.86
C GLY A 14 13.94 6.60 -5.32
N ASN A 15 15.23 6.58 -5.65
CA ASN A 15 15.69 6.94 -7.00
C ASN A 15 15.47 5.84 -8.04
N SER A 16 15.58 4.58 -7.66
CA SER A 16 15.47 3.45 -8.58
C SER A 16 14.00 3.02 -8.83
N GLU A 17 13.07 3.30 -7.93
CA GLU A 17 11.64 3.10 -8.18
C GLU A 17 11.08 4.09 -9.20
N LEU A 18 11.57 5.33 -9.24
CA LEU A 18 11.09 6.34 -10.18
C LEU A 18 11.27 5.90 -11.64
N SER A 19 12.40 5.26 -11.97
CA SER A 19 12.66 4.75 -13.32
C SER A 19 11.76 3.57 -13.72
N LEU A 20 11.27 2.80 -12.75
CA LEU A 20 10.42 1.63 -13.00
C LEU A 20 8.93 1.99 -13.10
N ARG A 21 8.54 3.21 -12.73
CA ARG A 21 7.13 3.61 -12.72
C ARG A 21 6.61 3.83 -14.14
N PRO A 22 5.42 3.28 -14.49
CA PRO A 22 4.75 3.60 -15.74
C PRO A 22 4.43 5.10 -15.82
N GLN A 23 4.46 5.64 -17.03
CA GLN A 23 4.25 7.07 -17.26
C GLN A 23 2.86 7.37 -17.83
N LYS A 24 2.18 6.38 -18.40
CA LYS A 24 0.86 6.49 -19.04
C LYS A 24 -0.09 5.46 -18.46
N ILE A 25 -1.39 5.73 -18.55
CA ILE A 25 -2.43 4.85 -17.98
C ILE A 25 -2.48 3.47 -18.68
N ASN A 26 -2.15 3.42 -19.98
CA ASN A 26 -2.10 2.16 -20.73
C ASN A 26 -0.89 1.28 -20.38
N GLU A 27 0.17 1.84 -19.83
CA GLU A 27 1.34 1.11 -19.32
C GLU A 27 1.12 0.56 -17.91
N TYR A 28 0.07 1.02 -17.23
CA TYR A 28 -0.23 0.65 -15.86
C TYR A 28 -0.92 -0.71 -15.84
N ILE A 29 -0.19 -1.75 -15.43
CA ILE A 29 -0.65 -3.13 -15.38
C ILE A 29 -1.59 -3.32 -14.19
N GLY A 30 -2.66 -4.10 -14.37
CA GLY A 30 -3.65 -4.39 -13.34
C GLY A 30 -4.60 -3.24 -13.00
N GLN A 31 -5.35 -3.35 -11.90
CA GLN A 31 -6.32 -2.36 -11.43
C GLN A 31 -7.37 -1.97 -12.50
N ASP A 32 -7.83 -2.90 -13.33
CA ASP A 32 -8.58 -2.61 -14.56
C ASP A 32 -9.85 -1.79 -14.31
N LYS A 33 -10.61 -2.07 -13.25
CA LYS A 33 -11.78 -1.29 -12.87
C LYS A 33 -11.45 0.15 -12.50
N VAL A 34 -10.31 0.37 -11.84
CA VAL A 34 -9.83 1.71 -11.46
C VAL A 34 -9.37 2.47 -12.70
N LYS A 35 -8.61 1.81 -13.59
CA LYS A 35 -8.17 2.39 -14.88
C LYS A 35 -9.35 2.80 -15.76
N GLU A 36 -10.32 1.92 -15.94
CA GLU A 36 -11.52 2.18 -16.72
C GLU A 36 -12.24 3.42 -16.20
N LYS A 37 -12.49 3.46 -14.88
CA LYS A 37 -13.16 4.57 -14.22
C LYS A 37 -12.39 5.88 -14.41
N LEU A 38 -11.09 5.90 -14.13
CA LEU A 38 -10.25 7.10 -14.26
C LEU A 38 -10.15 7.55 -15.72
N ASN A 39 -10.03 6.64 -16.66
CA ASN A 39 -9.95 6.98 -18.10
C ASN A 39 -11.19 7.71 -18.59
N VAL A 40 -12.38 7.32 -18.12
CA VAL A 40 -13.63 8.02 -18.44
C VAL A 40 -13.62 9.43 -17.88
N PHE A 41 -13.28 9.62 -16.61
CA PHE A 41 -13.31 10.93 -15.98
C PHE A 41 -12.22 11.88 -16.48
N ILE A 42 -11.01 11.36 -16.71
CA ILE A 42 -9.91 12.15 -17.30
C ILE A 42 -10.30 12.66 -18.69
N LYS A 43 -10.80 11.78 -19.58
CA LYS A 43 -11.23 12.20 -20.92
C LYS A 43 -12.39 13.19 -20.89
N ALA A 44 -13.33 13.03 -19.98
CA ALA A 44 -14.43 13.96 -19.81
C ALA A 44 -13.96 15.34 -19.33
N ALA A 45 -13.07 15.41 -18.34
CA ALA A 45 -12.45 16.64 -17.88
C ALA A 45 -11.66 17.34 -18.98
N GLN A 46 -10.80 16.58 -19.70
CA GLN A 46 -10.05 17.09 -20.85
C GLN A 46 -10.95 17.67 -21.94
N SER A 47 -12.07 17.01 -22.28
CA SER A 47 -12.99 17.47 -23.31
C SER A 47 -13.72 18.76 -22.96
N ARG A 48 -13.88 19.04 -21.67
CA ARG A 48 -14.48 20.30 -21.15
C ARG A 48 -13.45 21.38 -20.84
N GLY A 49 -12.13 21.03 -20.84
CA GLY A 49 -11.06 21.95 -20.43
C GLY A 49 -11.08 22.27 -18.92
N GLU A 50 -11.56 21.31 -18.10
CA GLU A 50 -11.71 21.46 -16.67
C GLU A 50 -10.68 20.59 -15.93
N ALA A 51 -10.36 20.96 -14.68
CA ALA A 51 -9.60 20.08 -13.79
C ALA A 51 -10.40 18.81 -13.49
N LEU A 52 -9.70 17.70 -13.23
CA LEU A 52 -10.33 16.45 -12.80
C LEU A 52 -10.92 16.63 -11.37
N ASP A 53 -12.08 16.05 -11.12
CA ASP A 53 -12.63 15.95 -9.79
C ASP A 53 -11.62 15.35 -8.81
N HIS A 54 -11.71 15.70 -7.52
CA HIS A 54 -10.85 15.17 -6.48
C HIS A 54 -10.98 13.65 -6.35
N VAL A 55 -9.82 12.96 -6.25
CA VAL A 55 -9.73 11.50 -6.27
C VAL A 55 -9.25 10.95 -4.93
N LEU A 56 -9.93 9.95 -4.40
CA LEU A 56 -9.46 9.18 -3.24
C LEU A 56 -8.99 7.78 -3.67
N LEU A 57 -7.69 7.52 -3.52
CA LEU A 57 -7.06 6.22 -3.74
C LEU A 57 -6.93 5.50 -2.41
N TYR A 58 -7.65 4.39 -2.21
CA TYR A 58 -7.57 3.67 -0.93
C TYR A 58 -7.32 2.18 -1.14
N GLY A 59 -6.66 1.57 -0.19
CA GLY A 59 -6.28 0.15 -0.22
C GLY A 59 -4.90 -0.09 0.37
N PRO A 60 -4.44 -1.36 0.44
CA PRO A 60 -3.17 -1.75 1.03
C PRO A 60 -1.97 -0.94 0.53
N PRO A 61 -0.87 -0.86 1.30
CA PRO A 61 0.34 -0.17 0.88
C PRO A 61 1.03 -0.91 -0.28
N GLY A 62 1.87 -0.22 -1.05
CA GLY A 62 2.68 -0.81 -2.11
C GLY A 62 1.96 -1.14 -3.43
N LEU A 63 0.68 -0.74 -3.58
CA LEU A 63 -0.15 -1.03 -4.76
C LEU A 63 -0.03 0.00 -5.90
N GLY A 64 0.79 1.05 -5.74
CA GLY A 64 1.04 2.04 -6.79
C GLY A 64 0.14 3.28 -6.75
N LYS A 65 -0.41 3.67 -5.58
CA LYS A 65 -1.23 4.89 -5.41
C LYS A 65 -0.50 6.15 -5.90
N THR A 66 0.74 6.36 -5.48
CA THR A 66 1.60 7.49 -5.91
C THR A 66 1.92 7.42 -7.41
N THR A 67 2.12 6.22 -7.96
CA THR A 67 2.33 6.02 -9.39
C THR A 67 1.11 6.45 -10.19
N LEU A 68 -0.08 6.08 -9.73
CA LEU A 68 -1.33 6.44 -10.40
C LEU A 68 -1.59 7.95 -10.33
N ALA A 69 -1.27 8.60 -9.20
CA ALA A 69 -1.32 10.06 -9.09
C ALA A 69 -0.40 10.77 -10.11
N ASN A 70 0.83 10.25 -10.30
CA ASN A 70 1.74 10.78 -11.31
C ASN A 70 1.21 10.61 -12.74
N ILE A 71 0.58 9.48 -13.03
CA ILE A 71 -0.06 9.25 -14.32
C ILE A 71 -1.21 10.24 -14.54
N ILE A 72 -2.08 10.43 -13.56
CA ILE A 72 -3.20 11.37 -13.63
C ILE A 72 -2.70 12.79 -13.90
N ALA A 73 -1.67 13.25 -13.18
CA ALA A 73 -1.09 14.58 -13.40
C ALA A 73 -0.60 14.75 -14.84
N LYS A 74 0.12 13.77 -15.37
CA LYS A 74 0.60 13.78 -16.75
C LYS A 74 -0.51 13.77 -17.79
N GLU A 75 -1.52 12.93 -17.59
CA GLU A 75 -2.68 12.88 -18.49
C GLU A 75 -3.45 14.20 -18.47
N MET A 76 -3.55 14.88 -17.32
CA MET A 76 -4.19 16.20 -17.19
C MET A 76 -3.30 17.36 -17.65
N GLY A 77 -2.01 17.12 -17.95
CA GLY A 77 -1.06 18.15 -18.40
C GLY A 77 -0.60 19.10 -17.29
N GLY A 78 -0.78 18.74 -16.02
CA GLY A 78 -0.35 19.51 -14.85
C GLY A 78 0.88 18.91 -14.17
N ASP A 79 1.46 19.68 -13.24
CA ASP A 79 2.56 19.23 -12.39
C ASP A 79 2.03 18.45 -11.16
N LEU A 80 2.79 17.45 -10.72
CA LEU A 80 2.47 16.69 -9.50
C LEU A 80 3.24 17.26 -8.31
N LYS A 81 2.50 17.72 -7.30
CA LYS A 81 3.07 18.04 -5.97
C LYS A 81 2.75 16.94 -4.98
N ILE A 82 3.77 16.41 -4.33
CA ILE A 82 3.66 15.29 -3.40
C ILE A 82 3.92 15.77 -1.99
N THR A 83 3.01 15.42 -1.08
CA THR A 83 3.18 15.58 0.36
C THR A 83 2.53 14.40 1.09
N SER A 84 2.57 14.40 2.42
CA SER A 84 1.91 13.39 3.23
C SER A 84 1.15 14.03 4.40
N GLY A 85 0.13 13.35 4.91
CA GLY A 85 -0.62 13.81 6.09
C GLY A 85 0.28 14.18 7.26
N PRO A 86 1.23 13.30 7.67
CA PRO A 86 2.18 13.61 8.74
C PRO A 86 3.10 14.82 8.48
N ALA A 87 3.39 15.14 7.22
CA ALA A 87 4.25 16.27 6.87
C ALA A 87 3.54 17.64 6.94
N ILE A 88 2.21 17.63 7.00
CA ILE A 88 1.38 18.84 7.11
C ILE A 88 0.95 18.99 8.57
N GLU A 89 1.78 19.67 9.36
CA GLU A 89 1.51 19.81 10.80
C GLU A 89 0.52 20.94 11.09
N ARG A 90 0.55 22.01 10.29
CA ARG A 90 -0.22 23.22 10.51
C ARG A 90 -0.99 23.65 9.28
N ALA A 91 -2.06 24.37 9.52
CA ALA A 91 -2.87 25.00 8.50
C ALA A 91 -2.05 25.85 7.50
N GLY A 92 -1.03 26.57 8.00
CA GLY A 92 -0.13 27.37 7.17
C GLY A 92 0.73 26.56 6.22
N ASP A 93 1.10 25.33 6.58
CA ASP A 93 1.89 24.45 5.72
C ASP A 93 1.08 24.03 4.48
N LEU A 94 -0.19 23.68 4.69
CA LEU A 94 -1.12 23.36 3.60
C LEU A 94 -1.39 24.60 2.73
N ALA A 95 -1.66 25.75 3.34
CA ALA A 95 -1.90 27.00 2.62
C ALA A 95 -0.70 27.37 1.74
N ALA A 96 0.53 27.24 2.23
CA ALA A 96 1.75 27.47 1.45
C ALA A 96 1.85 26.54 0.23
N ILE A 97 1.46 25.27 0.36
CA ILE A 97 1.44 24.32 -0.77
C ILE A 97 0.36 24.77 -1.78
N LEU A 98 -0.86 24.99 -1.32
CA LEU A 98 -2.01 25.30 -2.19
C LEU A 98 -1.79 26.60 -3.01
N THR A 99 -1.19 27.62 -2.42
CA THR A 99 -0.91 28.90 -3.11
C THR A 99 0.17 28.82 -4.19
N THR A 100 0.92 27.70 -4.24
CA THR A 100 1.93 27.48 -5.28
C THR A 100 1.43 26.61 -6.44
N LEU A 101 0.18 26.13 -6.39
CA LEU A 101 -0.44 25.34 -7.47
C LEU A 101 -0.82 26.25 -8.64
N LYS A 102 -0.95 25.61 -9.82
CA LYS A 102 -1.46 26.19 -11.07
C LYS A 102 -2.69 25.41 -11.50
N ASP A 103 -3.39 25.93 -12.51
CA ASP A 103 -4.52 25.22 -13.11
C ASP A 103 -4.08 23.84 -13.65
N ASN A 104 -4.92 22.84 -13.36
CA ASN A 104 -4.70 21.43 -13.67
C ASN A 104 -3.57 20.74 -12.90
N ASP A 105 -2.86 21.42 -11.96
CA ASP A 105 -1.90 20.77 -11.10
C ASP A 105 -2.59 19.72 -10.22
N VAL A 106 -1.81 18.70 -9.85
CA VAL A 106 -2.26 17.65 -8.93
C VAL A 106 -1.52 17.77 -7.60
N LEU A 107 -2.27 17.93 -6.53
CA LEU A 107 -1.75 17.79 -5.17
C LEU A 107 -2.02 16.37 -4.68
N PHE A 108 -0.96 15.59 -4.45
CA PHE A 108 -1.04 14.26 -3.87
C PHE A 108 -0.69 14.30 -2.38
N ILE A 109 -1.63 13.86 -1.54
CA ILE A 109 -1.43 13.73 -0.09
C ILE A 109 -1.46 12.24 0.28
N ASP A 110 -0.30 11.66 0.58
CA ASP A 110 -0.23 10.30 1.10
C ASP A 110 -0.62 10.24 2.58
N GLU A 111 -1.14 9.11 3.02
CA GLU A 111 -1.66 8.92 4.38
C GLU A 111 -2.60 10.05 4.83
N ILE A 112 -3.49 10.51 3.95
CA ILE A 112 -4.37 11.66 4.18
C ILE A 112 -5.23 11.50 5.46
N HIS A 113 -5.48 10.27 5.92
CA HIS A 113 -6.17 9.97 7.17
C HIS A 113 -5.41 10.43 8.43
N ARG A 114 -4.14 10.84 8.29
CA ARG A 114 -3.31 11.35 9.38
C ARG A 114 -3.26 12.89 9.45
N LEU A 115 -4.02 13.56 8.61
CA LEU A 115 -4.21 15.02 8.74
C LEU A 115 -4.87 15.33 10.08
N ASN A 116 -4.42 16.39 10.73
CA ASN A 116 -5.13 16.87 11.90
C ASN A 116 -6.37 17.68 11.48
N ARG A 117 -7.34 17.81 12.39
CA ARG A 117 -8.63 18.43 12.12
C ARG A 117 -8.53 19.86 11.64
N ASN A 118 -7.60 20.65 12.18
CA ASN A 118 -7.45 22.05 11.77
C ASN A 118 -6.97 22.18 10.32
N VAL A 119 -6.17 21.21 9.84
CA VAL A 119 -5.72 21.15 8.45
C VAL A 119 -6.86 20.68 7.54
N GLU A 120 -7.66 19.70 7.98
CA GLU A 120 -8.84 19.28 7.22
C GLU A 120 -9.84 20.42 7.01
N GLU A 121 -10.08 21.26 8.03
CA GLU A 121 -11.02 22.38 7.96
C GLU A 121 -10.61 23.42 6.89
N ILE A 122 -9.32 23.59 6.63
CA ILE A 122 -8.81 24.44 5.53
C ILE A 122 -8.95 23.75 4.17
N LEU A 123 -8.82 22.43 4.16
CA LEU A 123 -8.93 21.67 2.91
C LEU A 123 -10.34 21.69 2.33
N TYR A 124 -11.38 21.82 3.17
CA TYR A 124 -12.77 21.81 2.70
C TYR A 124 -13.08 22.93 1.72
N PRO A 125 -12.90 24.23 2.05
CA PRO A 125 -13.15 25.30 1.09
C PRO A 125 -12.19 25.26 -0.10
N ALA A 126 -10.97 24.77 0.09
CA ALA A 126 -10.03 24.61 -1.01
C ALA A 126 -10.50 23.56 -2.03
N MET A 127 -11.20 22.51 -1.59
CA MET A 127 -11.76 21.47 -2.48
C MET A 127 -13.10 21.86 -3.10
N GLU A 128 -13.96 22.56 -2.37
CA GLU A 128 -15.31 22.89 -2.85
C GLU A 128 -15.35 24.17 -3.68
N ASP A 129 -14.71 25.23 -3.16
CA ASP A 129 -14.81 26.58 -3.70
C ASP A 129 -13.52 27.03 -4.40
N TYR A 130 -12.45 26.22 -4.38
CA TYR A 130 -11.11 26.66 -4.81
C TYR A 130 -10.67 27.96 -4.13
N ALA A 131 -10.84 28.02 -2.82
CA ALA A 131 -10.53 29.20 -2.03
C ALA A 131 -9.94 28.85 -0.67
N LEU A 132 -9.13 29.77 -0.13
CA LEU A 132 -8.60 29.70 1.23
C LEU A 132 -9.14 30.86 2.05
N ASP A 133 -9.66 30.57 3.23
CA ASP A 133 -10.03 31.58 4.20
C ASP A 133 -8.89 31.74 5.22
N ILE A 134 -8.16 32.86 5.15
CA ILE A 134 -7.01 33.13 6.01
C ILE A 134 -7.41 34.19 7.04
N VAL A 135 -7.29 33.85 8.32
CA VAL A 135 -7.52 34.81 9.41
C VAL A 135 -6.23 35.54 9.75
N ILE A 136 -6.19 36.84 9.52
CA ILE A 136 -5.06 37.73 9.84
C ILE A 136 -5.41 38.58 11.06
N GLY A 137 -4.51 38.59 12.06
CA GLY A 137 -4.69 39.32 13.31
C GLY A 137 -5.14 38.42 14.46
N LYS A 138 -5.35 39.03 15.62
CA LYS A 138 -5.81 38.34 16.85
C LYS A 138 -6.94 39.10 17.52
N GLY A 139 -7.86 38.38 18.16
CA GLY A 139 -8.97 38.95 18.92
C GLY A 139 -9.98 39.72 18.04
N ALA A 140 -10.54 40.83 18.56
CA ALA A 140 -11.56 41.61 17.87
C ALA A 140 -11.07 42.32 16.59
N ALA A 141 -9.76 42.39 16.36
CA ALA A 141 -9.15 42.99 15.16
C ALA A 141 -8.84 41.92 14.06
N ALA A 142 -9.17 40.65 14.29
CA ALA A 142 -8.97 39.62 13.31
C ALA A 142 -9.86 39.88 12.08
N LYS A 143 -9.26 39.79 10.88
CA LYS A 143 -9.94 39.87 9.58
C LYS A 143 -9.76 38.56 8.82
N SER A 144 -10.84 38.07 8.26
CA SER A 144 -10.77 36.95 7.30
C SER A 144 -10.52 37.51 5.90
N ILE A 145 -9.52 36.97 5.23
CA ILE A 145 -9.22 37.25 3.82
C ILE A 145 -9.45 35.98 3.06
N ARG A 146 -10.31 36.02 2.04
CA ARG A 146 -10.51 34.91 1.08
C ARG A 146 -9.54 35.06 -0.08
N LEU A 147 -8.74 34.04 -0.30
CA LEU A 147 -7.78 33.95 -1.40
C LEU A 147 -8.26 32.88 -2.38
N ASP A 148 -8.47 33.28 -3.63
CA ASP A 148 -8.85 32.34 -4.69
C ASP A 148 -7.65 31.43 -5.07
N LEU A 149 -7.92 30.18 -5.28
CA LEU A 149 -6.96 29.15 -5.72
C LEU A 149 -7.21 28.78 -7.19
N PRO A 150 -6.19 28.35 -7.92
CA PRO A 150 -6.38 27.77 -9.25
C PRO A 150 -7.20 26.47 -9.15
N HIS A 151 -7.81 26.07 -10.28
CA HIS A 151 -8.52 24.79 -10.36
C HIS A 151 -7.53 23.62 -10.40
N PHE A 152 -7.33 22.97 -9.26
CA PHE A 152 -6.42 21.85 -9.07
C PHE A 152 -7.18 20.57 -8.75
N THR A 153 -6.51 19.43 -8.91
CA THR A 153 -7.03 18.13 -8.45
C THR A 153 -6.32 17.68 -7.19
N LEU A 154 -7.08 17.45 -6.11
CA LEU A 154 -6.56 16.78 -4.94
C LEU A 154 -6.66 15.25 -5.14
N ILE A 155 -5.55 14.55 -4.98
CA ILE A 155 -5.52 13.08 -4.87
C ILE A 155 -5.13 12.70 -3.46
N GLY A 156 -6.09 12.24 -2.68
CA GLY A 156 -5.85 11.66 -1.36
C GLY A 156 -5.50 10.18 -1.48
N ALA A 157 -4.49 9.72 -0.74
CA ALA A 157 -4.17 8.31 -0.61
C ALA A 157 -4.28 7.84 0.84
N THR A 158 -4.85 6.66 1.07
CA THR A 158 -4.98 6.10 2.41
C THR A 158 -4.97 4.57 2.40
N THR A 159 -4.40 3.98 3.44
CA THR A 159 -4.55 2.54 3.75
C THR A 159 -5.77 2.28 4.63
N ARG A 160 -6.30 3.31 5.31
CA ARG A 160 -7.32 3.22 6.35
C ARG A 160 -8.49 4.17 6.06
N VAL A 161 -9.27 3.87 5.00
CA VAL A 161 -10.39 4.74 4.57
C VAL A 161 -11.43 4.98 5.67
N GLY A 162 -11.60 4.05 6.60
CA GLY A 162 -12.51 4.19 7.76
C GLY A 162 -12.05 5.22 8.79
N MET A 163 -10.80 5.68 8.75
CA MET A 163 -10.29 6.73 9.64
C MET A 163 -10.49 8.14 9.08
N LEU A 164 -10.89 8.28 7.80
CA LEU A 164 -11.25 9.58 7.24
C LEU A 164 -12.55 10.08 7.85
N THR A 165 -12.59 11.38 8.14
CA THR A 165 -13.83 12.02 8.54
C THR A 165 -14.85 11.97 7.39
N ALA A 166 -16.14 11.84 7.72
CA ALA A 166 -17.19 11.83 6.70
C ALA A 166 -17.16 13.09 5.82
N PRO A 167 -17.00 14.32 6.39
CA PRO A 167 -16.91 15.54 5.59
C PRO A 167 -15.77 15.55 4.58
N LEU A 168 -14.59 15.04 4.95
CA LEU A 168 -13.46 14.96 4.01
C LEU A 168 -13.72 13.92 2.91
N ARG A 169 -14.21 12.75 3.29
CA ARG A 169 -14.47 11.66 2.35
C ARG A 169 -15.52 12.05 1.30
N ASP A 170 -16.60 12.73 1.72
CA ASP A 170 -17.73 13.05 0.85
C ASP A 170 -17.37 14.14 -0.19
N ARG A 171 -16.22 14.81 -0.04
CA ARG A 171 -15.69 15.78 -1.01
C ARG A 171 -14.87 15.16 -2.14
N PHE A 172 -14.59 13.87 -2.06
CA PHE A 172 -13.95 13.16 -3.18
C PHE A 172 -15.02 12.66 -4.16
N GLY A 173 -15.07 13.28 -5.34
CA GLY A 173 -15.99 12.88 -6.42
C GLY A 173 -15.65 11.49 -6.99
N VAL A 174 -14.38 11.08 -6.92
CA VAL A 174 -13.90 9.81 -7.48
C VAL A 174 -13.22 8.96 -6.41
N MET A 175 -13.85 7.86 -6.01
CA MET A 175 -13.28 6.91 -5.05
C MET A 175 -12.78 5.65 -5.76
N CYS A 176 -11.52 5.29 -5.58
CA CYS A 176 -10.85 4.16 -6.22
C CYS A 176 -10.30 3.18 -5.19
N ASN A 177 -10.90 1.98 -5.11
CA ASN A 177 -10.40 0.90 -4.28
C ASN A 177 -9.31 0.12 -5.00
N MET A 178 -8.08 0.19 -4.49
CA MET A 178 -6.93 -0.56 -5.02
C MET A 178 -6.89 -1.94 -4.36
N VAL A 179 -6.75 -2.97 -5.20
CA VAL A 179 -6.73 -4.37 -4.74
C VAL A 179 -5.34 -4.98 -4.99
N TYR A 180 -5.06 -6.09 -4.31
CA TYR A 180 -3.84 -6.83 -4.58
C TYR A 180 -3.80 -7.37 -6.00
N TYR A 181 -2.60 -7.43 -6.57
CA TYR A 181 -2.34 -7.93 -7.91
C TYR A 181 -2.35 -9.46 -7.94
N THR A 182 -2.72 -10.04 -9.07
CA THR A 182 -2.54 -11.47 -9.32
C THR A 182 -1.08 -11.79 -9.61
N ASP A 183 -0.72 -13.08 -9.50
CA ASP A 183 0.65 -13.51 -9.80
C ASP A 183 1.01 -13.24 -11.27
N GLU A 184 0.05 -13.35 -12.19
CA GLU A 184 0.20 -13.04 -13.62
C GLU A 184 0.50 -11.56 -13.84
N GLN A 185 -0.29 -10.67 -13.22
CA GLN A 185 -0.07 -9.22 -13.30
C GLN A 185 1.28 -8.81 -12.72
N LEU A 186 1.69 -9.42 -11.60
CA LEU A 186 3.02 -9.19 -11.03
C LEU A 186 4.13 -9.72 -11.91
N LYS A 187 3.95 -10.88 -12.57
CA LYS A 187 4.90 -11.39 -13.56
C LYS A 187 5.11 -10.38 -14.69
N GLU A 188 4.03 -9.82 -15.23
CA GLU A 188 4.13 -8.78 -16.27
C GLU A 188 4.89 -7.54 -15.79
N ILE A 189 4.61 -7.08 -14.56
CA ILE A 189 5.33 -5.96 -13.94
C ILE A 189 6.82 -6.28 -13.79
N ILE A 190 7.16 -7.50 -13.34
CA ILE A 190 8.54 -7.94 -13.16
C ILE A 190 9.28 -7.99 -14.50
N VAL A 191 8.67 -8.56 -15.55
CA VAL A 191 9.26 -8.62 -16.89
C VAL A 191 9.53 -7.21 -17.44
N ARG A 192 8.55 -6.30 -17.32
CA ARG A 192 8.73 -4.91 -17.69
C ARG A 192 9.85 -4.22 -16.88
N SER A 193 9.89 -4.45 -15.57
CA SER A 193 10.90 -3.87 -14.69
C SER A 193 12.29 -4.45 -14.98
N ALA A 194 12.40 -5.73 -15.30
CA ALA A 194 13.64 -6.37 -15.72
C ALA A 194 14.19 -5.75 -17.00
N PHE A 195 13.33 -5.49 -17.99
CA PHE A 195 13.71 -4.78 -19.21
C PHE A 195 14.27 -3.38 -18.92
N VAL A 196 13.61 -2.59 -18.07
CA VAL A 196 14.09 -1.25 -17.65
C VAL A 196 15.43 -1.32 -16.90
N LEU A 197 15.63 -2.38 -16.10
CA LEU A 197 16.87 -2.62 -15.35
C LEU A 197 17.98 -3.27 -16.20
N SER A 198 17.71 -3.53 -17.48
CA SER A 198 18.64 -4.21 -18.39
C SER A 198 19.13 -5.55 -17.83
N CYS A 199 18.23 -6.34 -17.25
CA CYS A 199 18.53 -7.68 -16.79
C CYS A 199 17.63 -8.74 -17.48
N ASP A 200 18.25 -9.84 -17.91
CA ASP A 200 17.55 -10.92 -18.58
C ASP A 200 16.83 -11.81 -17.58
N ILE A 201 15.56 -12.09 -17.84
CA ILE A 201 14.73 -12.92 -16.99
C ILE A 201 13.87 -13.88 -17.80
N THR A 202 13.79 -15.14 -17.37
CA THR A 202 12.85 -16.09 -17.97
C THR A 202 11.44 -15.92 -17.39
N GLU A 203 10.42 -16.33 -18.15
CA GLU A 203 9.03 -16.29 -17.64
C GLU A 203 8.86 -17.08 -16.34
N LYS A 204 9.56 -18.23 -16.21
CA LYS A 204 9.51 -19.04 -14.98
C LYS A 204 10.19 -18.35 -13.82
N GLY A 205 11.30 -17.64 -14.04
CA GLY A 205 11.96 -16.81 -13.02
C GLY A 205 11.08 -15.65 -12.57
N ALA A 206 10.47 -14.94 -13.52
CA ALA A 206 9.54 -13.85 -13.21
C ALA A 206 8.31 -14.34 -12.41
N MET A 207 7.74 -15.48 -12.78
CA MET A 207 6.62 -16.08 -12.05
C MET A 207 7.00 -16.50 -10.64
N GLU A 208 8.21 -17.03 -10.42
CA GLU A 208 8.68 -17.42 -9.09
C GLU A 208 8.82 -16.20 -8.16
N ILE A 209 9.33 -15.07 -8.67
CA ILE A 209 9.39 -13.82 -7.94
C ILE A 209 7.96 -13.29 -7.68
N ALA A 210 7.08 -13.32 -8.69
CA ALA A 210 5.71 -12.85 -8.59
C ALA A 210 4.93 -13.52 -7.46
N ARG A 211 4.99 -14.85 -7.38
CA ARG A 211 4.30 -15.66 -6.35
C ARG A 211 4.70 -15.28 -4.93
N ARG A 212 5.96 -14.87 -4.73
CA ARG A 212 6.48 -14.48 -3.41
C ARG A 212 6.36 -12.99 -3.11
N SER A 213 5.77 -12.20 -4.04
CA SER A 213 5.66 -10.74 -3.95
C SER A 213 4.42 -10.23 -3.21
N ARG A 214 3.68 -11.09 -2.52
CA ARG A 214 2.53 -10.72 -1.68
C ARG A 214 1.45 -9.90 -2.37
N GLY A 215 1.30 -10.03 -3.68
CA GLY A 215 0.31 -9.25 -4.44
C GLY A 215 0.65 -7.76 -4.59
N THR A 216 1.90 -7.33 -4.30
CA THR A 216 2.29 -5.92 -4.33
C THR A 216 3.44 -5.63 -5.29
N PRO A 217 3.28 -4.68 -6.23
CA PRO A 217 4.33 -4.28 -7.17
C PRO A 217 5.62 -3.80 -6.50
N ARG A 218 5.53 -3.12 -5.34
CA ARG A 218 6.70 -2.64 -4.61
C ARG A 218 7.58 -3.80 -4.15
N ILE A 219 6.98 -4.84 -3.55
CA ILE A 219 7.72 -6.04 -3.14
C ILE A 219 8.29 -6.75 -4.37
N ALA A 220 7.51 -6.90 -5.44
CA ALA A 220 7.95 -7.53 -6.67
C ALA A 220 9.22 -6.85 -7.25
N ASN A 221 9.23 -5.54 -7.35
CA ASN A 221 10.39 -4.78 -7.82
C ASN A 221 11.59 -4.90 -6.87
N ARG A 222 11.35 -4.91 -5.56
CA ARG A 222 12.40 -5.08 -4.56
C ARG A 222 13.04 -6.45 -4.64
N LEU A 223 12.22 -7.51 -4.71
CA LEU A 223 12.71 -8.88 -4.89
C LEU A 223 13.45 -9.04 -6.21
N LEU A 224 12.94 -8.48 -7.32
CA LEU A 224 13.61 -8.51 -8.61
C LEU A 224 15.05 -7.94 -8.53
N LYS A 225 15.23 -6.78 -7.87
CA LYS A 225 16.56 -6.19 -7.70
C LYS A 225 17.51 -7.12 -6.94
N ARG A 226 17.06 -7.73 -5.84
CA ARG A 226 17.89 -8.65 -5.06
C ARG A 226 18.19 -9.96 -5.81
N VAL A 227 17.22 -10.48 -6.55
CA VAL A 227 17.44 -11.65 -7.40
C VAL A 227 18.41 -11.33 -8.54
N ARG A 228 18.33 -10.14 -9.13
CA ARG A 228 19.31 -9.66 -10.12
C ARG A 228 20.71 -9.61 -9.52
N ASP A 229 20.87 -9.00 -8.34
CA ASP A 229 22.16 -8.91 -7.66
C ASP A 229 22.76 -10.31 -7.41
N TYR A 230 21.91 -11.28 -7.00
CA TYR A 230 22.30 -12.68 -6.86
C TYR A 230 22.75 -13.29 -8.19
N ALA A 231 21.97 -13.13 -9.27
CA ALA A 231 22.26 -13.68 -10.57
C ALA A 231 23.59 -13.13 -11.16
N GLN A 232 23.87 -11.85 -10.92
CA GLN A 232 25.15 -11.22 -11.33
C GLN A 232 26.37 -11.80 -10.64
N VAL A 233 26.22 -12.29 -9.41
CA VAL A 233 27.35 -12.84 -8.63
C VAL A 233 27.54 -14.34 -8.87
N TYR A 234 26.43 -15.09 -9.01
CA TYR A 234 26.47 -16.57 -8.97
C TYR A 234 26.12 -17.24 -10.30
N SER A 235 25.75 -16.48 -11.34
CA SER A 235 25.41 -17.01 -12.66
C SER A 235 25.78 -16.03 -13.77
N ASP A 236 25.43 -16.36 -15.03
CA ASP A 236 25.66 -15.52 -16.22
C ASP A 236 24.68 -14.32 -16.34
N SER A 237 24.23 -13.76 -15.22
CA SER A 237 23.28 -12.64 -15.14
C SER A 237 21.87 -12.95 -15.65
N LEU A 238 21.59 -14.17 -16.09
CA LEU A 238 20.24 -14.61 -16.46
C LEU A 238 19.45 -15.04 -15.22
N ILE A 239 18.31 -14.44 -14.99
CA ILE A 239 17.39 -14.82 -13.92
C ILE A 239 16.48 -15.95 -14.41
N SER A 240 16.91 -17.19 -14.24
CA SER A 240 16.05 -18.35 -14.46
C SER A 240 15.25 -18.71 -13.20
N TYR A 241 14.39 -19.72 -13.29
CA TYR A 241 13.68 -20.27 -12.12
C TYR A 241 14.64 -20.69 -10.99
N LYS A 242 15.78 -21.29 -11.36
CA LYS A 242 16.78 -21.78 -10.41
C LYS A 242 17.43 -20.63 -9.64
N GLU A 243 17.88 -19.60 -10.34
CA GLU A 243 18.50 -18.40 -9.73
C GLU A 243 17.49 -17.63 -8.88
N ALA A 244 16.26 -17.44 -9.40
CA ALA A 244 15.19 -16.79 -8.65
C ALA A 244 14.90 -17.54 -7.33
N ARG A 245 14.75 -18.85 -7.39
CA ARG A 245 14.50 -19.67 -6.21
C ARG A 245 15.64 -19.61 -5.20
N ALA A 246 16.89 -19.82 -5.65
CA ALA A 246 18.06 -19.80 -4.78
C ALA A 246 18.27 -18.42 -4.11
N ALA A 247 18.07 -17.33 -4.85
CA ALA A 247 18.13 -15.99 -4.30
C ALA A 247 17.04 -15.75 -3.24
N LEU A 248 15.80 -16.18 -3.50
CA LEU A 248 14.69 -16.00 -2.56
C LEU A 248 14.85 -16.88 -1.31
N GLU A 249 15.45 -18.05 -1.42
CA GLU A 249 15.83 -18.89 -0.27
C GLU A 249 16.93 -18.21 0.56
N LEU A 250 17.95 -17.60 -0.08
CA LEU A 250 18.98 -16.82 0.61
C LEU A 250 18.39 -15.60 1.36
N LEU A 251 17.32 -15.03 0.83
CA LEU A 251 16.59 -13.90 1.43
C LEU A 251 15.58 -14.35 2.50
N GLU A 252 15.53 -15.65 2.81
CA GLU A 252 14.59 -16.24 3.78
C GLU A 252 13.11 -15.95 3.46
N VAL A 253 12.80 -15.81 2.15
CA VAL A 253 11.42 -15.67 1.66
C VAL A 253 10.92 -17.03 1.21
N ASP A 254 9.93 -17.57 1.88
CA ASP A 254 9.41 -18.90 1.57
C ASP A 254 8.53 -18.94 0.30
N ASN A 255 8.02 -20.12 -0.03
CA ASN A 255 7.17 -20.35 -1.23
C ASN A 255 5.80 -19.66 -1.17
N LYS A 256 5.40 -19.11 -0.03
CA LYS A 256 4.17 -18.31 0.16
C LYS A 256 4.46 -16.81 0.24
N GLY A 257 5.75 -16.42 0.15
CA GLY A 257 6.18 -15.05 0.33
C GLY A 257 6.22 -14.63 1.80
N PHE A 258 6.31 -15.57 2.74
CA PHE A 258 6.47 -15.27 4.16
C PHE A 258 7.95 -15.11 4.51
N ASP A 259 8.21 -14.16 5.40
CA ASP A 259 9.51 -13.97 6.03
C ASP A 259 9.53 -14.57 7.44
N ASN A 260 10.66 -14.38 8.12
CA ASN A 260 10.83 -14.84 9.49
C ASN A 260 9.81 -14.25 10.47
N VAL A 261 9.32 -13.03 10.25
CA VAL A 261 8.36 -12.40 11.15
C VAL A 261 6.96 -12.97 10.95
N ASP A 262 6.55 -13.24 9.70
CA ASP A 262 5.29 -13.94 9.44
C ASP A 262 5.25 -15.30 10.12
N ASN A 263 6.34 -16.07 9.96
CA ASN A 263 6.45 -17.40 10.57
C ASN A 263 6.43 -17.30 12.10
N LYS A 264 7.15 -16.35 12.70
CA LYS A 264 7.08 -16.08 14.14
C LYS A 264 5.68 -15.70 14.62
N ILE A 265 4.91 -14.93 13.84
CA ILE A 265 3.52 -14.62 14.16
C ILE A 265 2.68 -15.89 14.21
N LEU A 266 2.79 -16.75 13.19
CA LEU A 266 2.04 -18.00 13.12
C LEU A 266 2.46 -18.99 14.21
N GLU A 267 3.76 -19.15 14.45
CA GLU A 267 4.32 -19.97 15.53
C GLU A 267 3.84 -19.49 16.92
N ALA A 268 3.89 -18.17 17.16
CA ALA A 268 3.40 -17.61 18.42
C ALA A 268 1.92 -17.97 18.63
N ILE A 269 1.06 -17.74 17.63
CA ILE A 269 -0.36 -18.05 17.76
C ILE A 269 -0.59 -19.55 17.98
N ILE A 270 0.10 -20.43 17.24
CA ILE A 270 -0.12 -21.88 17.28
C ILE A 270 0.51 -22.51 18.50
N ASP A 271 1.81 -22.33 18.70
CA ASP A 271 2.59 -23.07 19.69
C ASP A 271 2.43 -22.46 21.11
N ASN A 272 2.42 -21.12 21.22
CA ASN A 272 2.37 -20.44 22.52
C ASN A 272 0.94 -20.13 22.96
N PHE A 273 0.07 -19.70 22.04
CA PHE A 273 -1.31 -19.32 22.34
C PHE A 273 -2.33 -20.38 21.93
N LYS A 274 -1.91 -21.64 21.66
CA LYS A 274 -2.77 -22.82 21.37
C LYS A 274 -3.78 -22.57 20.25
N GLY A 275 -3.37 -21.84 19.21
CA GLY A 275 -4.19 -21.47 18.08
C GLY A 275 -5.01 -20.21 18.23
N GLY A 276 -4.88 -19.53 19.37
CA GLY A 276 -5.59 -18.30 19.70
C GLY A 276 -6.95 -18.53 20.41
N PRO A 277 -7.74 -17.45 20.65
CA PRO A 277 -7.51 -16.07 20.20
C PRO A 277 -6.44 -15.34 21.02
N VAL A 278 -5.65 -14.48 20.39
CA VAL A 278 -4.63 -13.64 21.03
C VAL A 278 -4.72 -12.19 20.58
N GLY A 279 -4.58 -11.25 21.51
CA GLY A 279 -4.59 -9.81 21.21
C GLY A 279 -3.33 -9.38 20.46
N ILE A 280 -3.43 -8.32 19.65
CA ILE A 280 -2.29 -7.83 18.86
C ILE A 280 -1.17 -7.29 19.73
N GLU A 281 -1.49 -6.62 20.84
CA GLU A 281 -0.50 -6.12 21.81
C GLU A 281 0.32 -7.27 22.40
N THR A 282 -0.34 -8.37 22.77
CA THR A 282 0.33 -9.57 23.29
C THR A 282 1.25 -10.19 22.24
N LEU A 283 0.82 -10.25 20.96
CA LEU A 283 1.66 -10.71 19.86
C LEU A 283 2.86 -9.79 19.64
N SER A 284 2.64 -8.47 19.64
CA SER A 284 3.69 -7.46 19.48
C SER A 284 4.79 -7.64 20.54
N TYR A 285 4.41 -7.73 21.80
CA TYR A 285 5.37 -7.98 22.88
C TYR A 285 6.11 -9.31 22.73
N TYR A 286 5.39 -10.37 22.38
CA TYR A 286 5.99 -11.70 22.26
C TYR A 286 7.00 -11.80 21.12
N ILE A 287 6.70 -11.18 19.97
CA ILE A 287 7.52 -11.25 18.76
C ILE A 287 8.66 -10.22 18.82
N GLY A 288 8.51 -9.15 19.60
CA GLY A 288 9.44 -8.02 19.66
C GLY A 288 9.30 -7.08 18.47
N GLU A 289 8.09 -6.97 17.90
CA GLU A 289 7.75 -6.06 16.80
C GLU A 289 6.80 -4.96 17.25
N GLU A 290 6.89 -3.79 16.63
CA GLU A 290 5.94 -2.70 16.89
C GLU A 290 4.51 -3.10 16.46
N LEU A 291 3.53 -2.74 17.29
CA LEU A 291 2.12 -3.03 17.07
C LEU A 291 1.65 -2.56 15.68
N GLY A 292 1.97 -1.32 15.32
CA GLY A 292 1.64 -0.75 14.01
C GLY A 292 2.25 -1.53 12.84
N THR A 293 3.46 -2.04 13.01
CA THR A 293 4.12 -2.88 12.00
C THR A 293 3.38 -4.20 11.78
N ILE A 294 2.96 -4.87 12.87
CA ILE A 294 2.17 -6.10 12.72
C ILE A 294 0.84 -5.80 12.04
N GLU A 295 0.15 -4.74 12.44
CA GLU A 295 -1.19 -4.38 11.95
C GLU A 295 -1.20 -3.92 10.49
N ASP A 296 -0.17 -3.18 10.05
CA ASP A 296 -0.14 -2.56 8.73
C ASP A 296 0.65 -3.36 7.69
N VAL A 297 1.60 -4.21 8.13
CA VAL A 297 2.50 -4.93 7.22
C VAL A 297 2.20 -6.43 7.15
N TYR A 298 2.09 -7.10 8.28
CA TYR A 298 2.02 -8.56 8.35
C TYR A 298 0.59 -9.08 8.39
N GLU A 299 -0.24 -8.57 9.29
CA GLU A 299 -1.61 -9.04 9.48
C GLU A 299 -2.46 -9.00 8.21
N PRO A 300 -2.43 -7.92 7.38
CA PRO A 300 -3.28 -7.86 6.19
C PRO A 300 -3.02 -8.99 5.19
N TYR A 301 -1.76 -9.36 5.00
CA TYR A 301 -1.40 -10.45 4.10
C TYR A 301 -1.79 -11.82 4.65
N LEU A 302 -1.52 -12.07 5.93
CA LEU A 302 -1.92 -13.30 6.62
C LEU A 302 -3.43 -13.51 6.63
N LEU A 303 -4.21 -12.43 6.83
CA LEU A 303 -5.67 -12.43 6.73
C LEU A 303 -6.14 -12.72 5.31
N GLN A 304 -5.58 -12.04 4.31
CA GLN A 304 -5.93 -12.20 2.90
C GLN A 304 -5.70 -13.62 2.40
N LYS A 305 -4.55 -14.20 2.77
CA LYS A 305 -4.21 -15.59 2.39
C LYS A 305 -4.95 -16.62 3.25
N GLY A 306 -5.66 -16.18 4.28
CA GLY A 306 -6.47 -17.01 5.14
C GLY A 306 -5.65 -17.88 6.11
N PHE A 307 -4.47 -17.42 6.53
CA PHE A 307 -3.66 -18.08 7.55
C PHE A 307 -4.10 -17.74 8.96
N ILE A 308 -4.62 -16.54 9.14
CA ILE A 308 -5.24 -16.11 10.39
C ILE A 308 -6.65 -15.58 10.15
N VAL A 309 -7.45 -15.53 11.19
CA VAL A 309 -8.76 -14.86 11.21
C VAL A 309 -8.81 -13.88 12.38
N ARG A 310 -9.49 -12.75 12.17
CA ARG A 310 -9.73 -11.75 13.20
C ARG A 310 -11.07 -12.02 13.88
N THR A 311 -11.05 -12.12 15.19
CA THR A 311 -12.26 -12.29 16.02
C THR A 311 -12.37 -11.14 17.01
N PRO A 312 -13.52 -10.91 17.66
CA PRO A 312 -13.65 -9.90 18.72
C PRO A 312 -12.70 -10.10 19.90
N ARG A 313 -12.21 -11.33 20.09
CA ARG A 313 -11.27 -11.68 21.18
C ARG A 313 -9.80 -11.64 20.75
N GLY A 314 -9.51 -11.44 19.47
CA GLY A 314 -8.15 -11.43 18.91
C GLY A 314 -7.97 -12.29 17.67
N ARG A 315 -6.73 -12.60 17.35
CA ARG A 315 -6.29 -13.34 16.16
C ARG A 315 -6.25 -14.82 16.46
N MET A 316 -6.69 -15.62 15.50
CA MET A 316 -6.66 -17.09 15.57
C MET A 316 -6.01 -17.67 14.31
N ALA A 317 -5.22 -18.72 14.47
CA ALA A 317 -4.66 -19.47 13.35
C ALA A 317 -5.74 -20.35 12.70
N THR A 318 -5.68 -20.46 11.37
CA THR A 318 -6.53 -21.36 10.57
C THR A 318 -5.83 -22.70 10.33
N ASP A 319 -6.55 -23.68 9.77
CA ASP A 319 -5.96 -24.96 9.42
C ASP A 319 -4.80 -24.82 8.42
N LYS A 320 -4.87 -23.83 7.49
CA LYS A 320 -3.76 -23.49 6.58
C LYS A 320 -2.47 -23.09 7.31
N ALA A 321 -2.58 -22.39 8.44
CA ALA A 321 -1.41 -22.01 9.22
C ALA A 321 -0.77 -23.24 9.89
N TYR A 322 -1.58 -24.15 10.39
CA TYR A 322 -1.10 -25.42 10.96
C TYR A 322 -0.41 -26.27 9.90
N GLU A 323 -1.02 -26.43 8.71
CA GLU A 323 -0.43 -27.17 7.58
C GLU A 323 0.91 -26.56 7.13
N HIS A 324 0.98 -25.23 7.04
CA HIS A 324 2.18 -24.51 6.64
C HIS A 324 3.37 -24.75 7.57
N LEU A 325 3.13 -24.74 8.87
CA LEU A 325 4.15 -25.00 9.89
C LEU A 325 4.36 -26.52 10.16
N GLY A 326 3.66 -27.40 9.45
CA GLY A 326 3.72 -28.84 9.70
C GLY A 326 3.19 -29.23 11.09
N ARG A 327 2.25 -28.50 11.62
CA ARG A 327 1.62 -28.73 12.94
C ARG A 327 0.26 -29.40 12.78
N THR A 328 -0.13 -30.20 13.77
CA THR A 328 -1.47 -30.81 13.83
C THR A 328 -2.36 -30.02 14.77
N ARG A 329 -3.54 -29.60 14.30
CA ARG A 329 -4.52 -28.94 15.14
C ARG A 329 -5.15 -29.93 16.12
N ILE A 330 -4.93 -29.73 17.42
CA ILE A 330 -5.56 -30.57 18.44
C ILE A 330 -7.04 -30.14 18.54
N ASN A 331 -7.93 -30.94 17.93
CA ASN A 331 -9.37 -30.72 18.03
C ASN A 331 -9.85 -31.00 19.44
N LYS A 332 -10.28 -29.96 20.16
CA LYS A 332 -10.88 -30.10 21.51
C LYS A 332 -12.16 -30.94 21.55
N LYS A 333 -12.78 -31.26 20.41
CA LYS A 333 -14.00 -32.10 20.34
C LYS A 333 -13.75 -33.56 20.76
N ASN A 334 -12.54 -34.10 20.65
CA ASN A 334 -12.29 -35.50 21.02
C ASN A 334 -12.04 -35.74 22.52
N LYS A 335 -11.89 -34.67 23.32
CA LYS A 335 -11.73 -34.86 24.78
C LYS A 335 -13.07 -35.03 25.54
N GLN A 336 -14.18 -34.59 24.96
CA GLN A 336 -15.49 -34.79 25.62
C GLN A 336 -16.13 -36.17 25.32
N GLN A 337 -15.71 -36.86 24.27
CA GLN A 337 -16.19 -38.23 24.00
C GLN A 337 -15.37 -39.31 24.74
N ALA A 338 -14.15 -39.04 25.11
CA ALA A 338 -13.31 -40.01 25.83
C ALA A 338 -13.60 -40.07 27.35
N SER A 339 -14.30 -39.08 27.91
CA SER A 339 -14.68 -39.08 29.35
C SER A 339 -16.06 -39.70 29.61
N PHE A 340 -16.83 -40.09 28.59
CA PHE A 340 -18.13 -40.75 28.73
C PHE A 340 -18.07 -42.27 28.67
N PHE A 341 -16.89 -42.88 28.52
CA PHE A 341 -16.69 -44.34 28.46
C PHE A 341 -15.78 -44.87 29.58
N GLN A 342 -15.64 -44.12 30.70
CA GLN A 342 -15.03 -44.62 31.93
C GLN A 342 -15.97 -44.29 33.09
N ASP A 343 -17.02 -45.07 33.24
CA ASP A 343 -17.72 -45.44 34.48
C ASP A 343 -18.50 -46.74 34.25
#